data_5eb9894a380f026c1f799ab00327e8e8
#
_entry.id   5eb9894a380f026c1f799ab00327e8e8
#
_cell.length_a   1.000
_cell.length_b   1.000
_cell.length_c   1.000
_cell.angle_alpha   90.00
_cell.angle_beta   90.00
_cell.angle_gamma   90.00
#
_symmetry.space_group_name_H-M   'P 1'
#
loop_
_entity.id
_entity.type
_entity.pdbx_description
1 polymer ?
#
loop_
_entity_poly.entity_id
_entity_poly.type
_entity_poly.pdbx_seq_one_letter_code
_entity_poly.pdbx_strand_id
1 'polypeptide(L)'
;MSRAEEAKQQFEKGFLCAPAVLSTYSEQLGLEKTLAVKIACGFGGGIGRTGRTCGAVTGAVMAIGLKHGQVNLADEESRLRTYMLVKEFIDKFTTLHGSIECKDLIGYDLSNSGELRSARESGVFQNKCPGFVYDSARILEDIVL
;
A
#
# COMPACT_ATOMS: atom_id res chain seq x y z
N MET A 1 -16.01 11.88 -5.64
CA MET A 1 -15.16 11.21 -4.63
C MET A 1 -13.75 11.06 -5.21
N SER A 2 -12.74 11.41 -4.43
CA SER A 2 -11.36 11.27 -4.87
C SER A 2 -10.91 9.80 -4.84
N ARG A 3 -9.83 9.48 -5.56
CA ARG A 3 -9.25 8.13 -5.49
C ARG A 3 -8.74 7.79 -4.10
N ALA A 4 -8.23 8.80 -3.37
CA ALA A 4 -7.81 8.59 -1.99
C ALA A 4 -8.98 8.20 -1.10
N GLU A 5 -10.14 8.84 -1.28
CA GLU A 5 -11.35 8.47 -0.55
C GLU A 5 -11.86 7.10 -0.93
N GLU A 6 -11.78 6.75 -2.22
CA GLU A 6 -12.16 5.40 -2.68
C GLU A 6 -11.27 4.33 -2.03
N ALA A 7 -9.96 4.55 -2.00
CA ALA A 7 -9.03 3.61 -1.39
C ALA A 7 -9.32 3.43 0.11
N LYS A 8 -9.56 4.53 0.80
CA LYS A 8 -9.95 4.50 2.22
C LYS A 8 -11.23 3.69 2.43
N GLN A 9 -12.23 3.92 1.58
CA GLN A 9 -13.49 3.17 1.67
C GLN A 9 -13.31 1.68 1.40
N GLN A 10 -12.45 1.29 0.46
CA GLN A 10 -12.14 -0.11 0.22
C GLN A 10 -11.55 -0.77 1.46
N PHE A 11 -10.66 -0.07 2.15
CA PHE A 11 -10.13 -0.56 3.42
C PHE A 11 -11.23 -0.71 4.46
N GLU A 12 -12.09 0.27 4.59
CA GLU A 12 -13.17 0.26 5.58
C GLU A 12 -14.23 -0.81 5.31
N LYS A 13 -14.37 -1.23 4.04
CA LYS A 13 -15.24 -2.35 3.67
C LYS A 13 -14.68 -3.72 4.09
N GLY A 14 -13.39 -3.78 4.42
CA GLY A 14 -12.75 -5.02 4.84
C GLY A 14 -11.57 -5.46 3.98
N PHE A 15 -11.29 -4.79 2.87
CA PHE A 15 -10.05 -5.03 2.13
C PHE A 15 -8.89 -4.43 2.93
N LEU A 16 -7.81 -5.20 3.10
CA LEU A 16 -6.66 -4.70 3.84
C LEU A 16 -5.87 -3.69 3.01
N CYS A 17 -4.80 -3.11 3.59
CA CYS A 17 -4.09 -1.97 3.01
C CYS A 17 -3.67 -2.15 1.55
N ALA A 18 -2.95 -3.22 1.24
CA ALA A 18 -2.42 -3.41 -0.11
C ALA A 18 -3.53 -3.64 -1.15
N PRO A 19 -4.51 -4.53 -0.92
CA PRO A 19 -5.65 -4.65 -1.83
C PRO A 19 -6.43 -3.36 -2.01
N ALA A 20 -6.63 -2.58 -0.94
CA ALA A 20 -7.38 -1.34 -1.02
C ALA A 20 -6.70 -0.31 -1.94
N VAL A 21 -5.39 -0.14 -1.81
CA VAL A 21 -4.65 0.80 -2.67
C VAL A 21 -4.60 0.29 -4.11
N LEU A 22 -4.15 -0.95 -4.31
CA LEU A 22 -3.97 -1.47 -5.65
C LEU A 22 -5.28 -1.55 -6.43
N SER A 23 -6.35 -2.05 -5.81
CA SER A 23 -7.63 -2.22 -6.49
C SER A 23 -8.27 -0.91 -6.92
N THR A 24 -7.99 0.17 -6.22
CA THR A 24 -8.49 1.50 -6.58
C THR A 24 -7.97 1.96 -7.94
N TYR A 25 -6.74 1.59 -8.29
CA TYR A 25 -6.11 2.01 -9.53
C TYR A 25 -6.04 0.93 -10.60
N SER A 26 -6.29 -0.33 -10.24
CA SER A 26 -5.96 -1.47 -11.09
C SER A 26 -6.64 -1.44 -12.46
N GLU A 27 -7.94 -1.17 -12.50
CA GLU A 27 -8.68 -1.22 -13.76
C GLU A 27 -8.22 -0.15 -14.75
N GLN A 28 -7.99 1.08 -14.30
CA GLN A 28 -7.49 2.13 -15.17
C GLN A 28 -6.05 1.85 -15.65
N LEU A 29 -5.33 0.98 -14.96
CA LEU A 29 -3.97 0.58 -15.32
C LEU A 29 -3.91 -0.78 -16.03
N GLY A 30 -5.06 -1.33 -16.40
CA GLY A 30 -5.13 -2.55 -17.20
C GLY A 30 -5.14 -3.85 -16.43
N LEU A 31 -5.37 -3.83 -15.12
CA LEU A 31 -5.45 -5.03 -14.30
C LEU A 31 -6.85 -5.17 -13.72
N GLU A 32 -7.50 -6.30 -13.98
CA GLU A 32 -8.82 -6.60 -13.44
C GLU A 32 -8.81 -6.52 -11.91
N LYS A 33 -9.85 -5.93 -11.34
CA LYS A 33 -9.94 -5.69 -9.90
C LYS A 33 -9.82 -6.96 -9.06
N THR A 34 -10.45 -8.05 -9.48
CA THR A 34 -10.38 -9.33 -8.76
C THR A 34 -8.96 -9.85 -8.69
N LEU A 35 -8.21 -9.75 -9.79
CA LEU A 35 -6.79 -10.15 -9.81
C LEU A 35 -5.94 -9.25 -8.93
N ALA A 36 -6.21 -7.95 -8.94
CA ALA A 36 -5.48 -7.01 -8.08
C ALA A 36 -5.64 -7.37 -6.60
N VAL A 37 -6.86 -7.64 -6.17
CA VAL A 37 -7.15 -8.03 -4.79
C VAL A 37 -6.44 -9.33 -4.42
N LYS A 38 -6.45 -10.32 -5.31
CA LYS A 38 -5.79 -11.61 -5.06
C LYS A 38 -4.28 -11.45 -4.96
N ILE A 39 -3.65 -10.74 -5.89
CA ILE A 39 -2.20 -10.51 -5.91
C ILE A 39 -1.76 -9.79 -4.65
N ALA A 40 -2.52 -8.81 -4.20
CA ALA A 40 -2.17 -7.97 -3.06
C ALA A 40 -2.48 -8.62 -1.71
N CYS A 41 -3.29 -9.66 -1.67
CA CYS A 41 -3.80 -10.26 -0.42
C CYS A 41 -2.70 -10.62 0.57
N GLY A 42 -1.61 -11.22 0.10
CA GLY A 42 -0.51 -11.67 0.97
C GLY A 42 0.29 -10.53 1.61
N PHE A 43 0.08 -9.29 1.18
CA PHE A 43 0.81 -8.14 1.74
C PHE A 43 0.14 -7.51 2.96
N GLY A 44 -0.99 -8.04 3.41
CA GLY A 44 -1.67 -7.56 4.61
C GLY A 44 -0.86 -7.78 5.88
N GLY A 45 -1.02 -6.88 6.86
CA GLY A 45 -0.35 -7.01 8.15
C GLY A 45 1.17 -6.85 8.06
N GLY A 46 1.66 -6.08 7.10
CA GLY A 46 3.09 -5.93 6.87
C GLY A 46 3.72 -7.20 6.32
N ILE A 47 3.20 -7.68 5.20
CA ILE A 47 3.59 -8.90 4.49
C ILE A 47 3.27 -10.14 5.34
N GLY A 48 2.03 -10.60 5.20
CA GLY A 48 1.56 -11.82 5.86
C GLY A 48 1.61 -11.76 7.38
N ARG A 49 1.35 -10.61 7.96
CA ARG A 49 1.39 -10.36 9.41
C ARG A 49 2.78 -10.53 10.02
N THR A 50 3.82 -10.19 9.26
CA THR A 50 5.19 -10.18 9.80
C THR A 50 5.59 -8.81 10.36
N GLY A 51 4.70 -7.82 10.29
CA GLY A 51 4.97 -6.48 10.81
C GLY A 51 5.98 -5.69 9.98
N ARG A 52 6.28 -6.14 8.79
CA ARG A 52 7.25 -5.50 7.89
C ARG A 52 6.59 -4.38 7.08
N THR A 53 6.94 -4.23 5.83
CA THR A 53 6.49 -3.09 5.03
C THR A 53 4.96 -2.97 4.99
N CYS A 54 4.46 -1.78 5.30
CA CYS A 54 3.03 -1.48 5.32
C CYS A 54 2.38 -1.76 3.96
N GLY A 55 1.18 -2.37 3.98
CA GLY A 55 0.43 -2.69 2.76
C GLY A 55 0.05 -1.45 1.95
N ALA A 56 -0.11 -0.29 2.60
CA ALA A 56 -0.34 0.96 1.87
C ALA A 56 0.86 1.32 0.99
N VAL A 57 2.07 0.97 1.42
CA VAL A 57 3.30 1.18 0.65
C VAL A 57 3.45 0.12 -0.44
N THR A 58 3.32 -1.16 -0.09
CA THR A 58 3.46 -2.24 -1.08
C THR A 58 2.40 -2.17 -2.18
N GLY A 59 1.17 -1.81 -1.82
CA GLY A 59 0.11 -1.60 -2.80
C GLY A 59 0.44 -0.48 -3.77
N ALA A 60 1.01 0.61 -3.27
CA ALA A 60 1.46 1.72 -4.10
C ALA A 60 2.62 1.31 -5.01
N VAL A 61 3.58 0.55 -4.49
CA VAL A 61 4.70 0.04 -5.30
C VAL A 61 4.20 -0.81 -6.46
N MET A 62 3.21 -1.66 -6.21
CA MET A 62 2.58 -2.45 -7.28
C MET A 62 1.88 -1.57 -8.32
N ALA A 63 1.17 -0.52 -7.88
CA ALA A 63 0.50 0.41 -8.79
C ALA A 63 1.52 1.18 -9.65
N ILE A 64 2.64 1.59 -9.06
CA ILE A 64 3.73 2.24 -9.79
C ILE A 64 4.28 1.31 -10.88
N GLY A 65 4.53 0.05 -10.52
CA GLY A 65 5.00 -0.96 -11.46
C GLY A 65 3.99 -1.24 -12.57
N LEU A 66 2.71 -1.25 -12.24
CA LEU A 66 1.66 -1.47 -13.21
C LEU A 66 1.64 -0.39 -14.30
N LYS A 67 1.92 0.85 -13.92
CA LYS A 67 1.95 1.97 -14.87
C LYS A 67 3.27 2.09 -15.63
N HIS A 68 4.39 1.93 -14.96
CA HIS A 68 5.72 2.27 -15.49
C HIS A 68 6.67 1.09 -15.63
N GLY A 69 6.28 -0.09 -15.15
CA GLY A 69 7.16 -1.26 -15.08
C GLY A 69 7.72 -1.70 -16.43
N GLN A 70 8.94 -2.22 -16.39
CA GLN A 70 9.62 -2.74 -17.55
C GLN A 70 9.01 -4.08 -17.99
N VAL A 71 8.69 -4.22 -19.27
CA VAL A 71 8.27 -5.49 -19.87
C VAL A 71 9.25 -5.99 -20.92
N ASN A 72 10.07 -5.10 -21.46
CA ASN A 72 11.10 -5.42 -22.44
C ASN A 72 12.46 -5.25 -21.79
N LEU A 73 13.28 -6.29 -21.79
CA LEU A 73 14.59 -6.25 -21.14
C LEU A 73 15.53 -5.20 -21.73
N ALA A 74 15.31 -4.78 -22.98
CA ALA A 74 16.07 -3.71 -23.61
C ALA A 74 15.66 -2.32 -23.12
N ASP A 75 14.48 -2.20 -22.49
CA ASP A 75 13.94 -0.94 -21.97
C ASP A 75 14.38 -0.73 -20.52
N GLU A 76 15.65 -0.43 -20.32
CA GLU A 76 16.19 -0.17 -18.99
C GLU A 76 15.64 1.13 -18.40
N GLU A 77 15.27 2.09 -19.25
CA GLU A 77 14.74 3.38 -18.82
C GLU A 77 13.44 3.22 -17.99
N SER A 78 12.54 2.35 -18.42
CA SER A 78 11.29 2.09 -17.66
C SER A 78 11.58 1.50 -16.29
N ARG A 79 12.55 0.60 -16.19
CA ARG A 79 12.94 0.03 -14.90
C ARG A 79 13.49 1.10 -13.97
N LEU A 80 14.40 1.94 -14.47
CA LEU A 80 15.00 3.01 -13.67
C LEU A 80 13.98 4.05 -13.25
N ARG A 81 13.03 4.39 -14.15
CA ARG A 81 11.93 5.29 -13.81
C ARG A 81 11.06 4.71 -12.69
N THR A 82 10.75 3.43 -12.78
CA THR A 82 9.97 2.75 -11.73
C THR A 82 10.69 2.84 -10.39
N TYR A 83 11.99 2.54 -10.35
CA TYR A 83 12.77 2.63 -9.12
C TYR A 83 12.79 4.05 -8.55
N MET A 84 12.95 5.06 -9.40
CA MET A 84 12.96 6.45 -8.98
C MET A 84 11.61 6.86 -8.36
N LEU A 85 10.51 6.46 -8.96
CA LEU A 85 9.17 6.77 -8.45
C LEU A 85 8.88 6.04 -7.15
N VAL A 86 9.32 4.79 -7.01
CA VAL A 86 9.20 4.04 -5.76
C VAL A 86 9.97 4.74 -4.64
N LYS A 87 11.20 5.18 -4.90
CA LYS A 87 12.00 5.91 -3.90
C LYS A 87 11.32 7.22 -3.50
N GLU A 88 10.81 7.96 -4.46
CA GLU A 88 10.10 9.21 -4.20
C GLU A 88 8.84 8.96 -3.35
N PHE A 89 8.09 7.91 -3.67
CA PHE A 89 6.93 7.52 -2.87
C PHE A 89 7.33 7.22 -1.42
N ILE A 90 8.35 6.39 -1.24
CA ILE A 90 8.82 6.00 0.10
C ILE A 90 9.27 7.23 0.89
N ASP A 91 10.00 8.15 0.26
CA ASP A 91 10.47 9.37 0.92
C ASP A 91 9.30 10.24 1.38
N LYS A 92 8.30 10.43 0.52
CA LYS A 92 7.11 11.22 0.87
C LYS A 92 6.29 10.56 1.97
N PHE A 93 6.08 9.25 1.89
CA PHE A 93 5.34 8.51 2.91
C PHE A 93 6.08 8.55 4.26
N THR A 94 7.38 8.36 4.25
CA THR A 94 8.22 8.41 5.46
C THR A 94 8.19 9.81 6.08
N THR A 95 8.22 10.86 5.27
CA THR A 95 8.11 12.23 5.77
C THR A 95 6.80 12.45 6.53
N LEU A 96 5.69 11.88 6.03
CA LEU A 96 4.39 12.01 6.69
C LEU A 96 4.25 11.15 7.94
N HIS A 97 4.77 9.94 7.91
CA HIS A 97 4.46 8.93 8.93
C HIS A 97 5.65 8.41 9.72
N GLY A 98 6.87 8.78 9.37
CA GLY A 98 8.09 8.43 10.09
C GLY A 98 8.68 7.06 9.76
N SER A 99 7.94 6.18 9.08
CA SER A 99 8.39 4.84 8.73
C SER A 99 7.53 4.28 7.62
N ILE A 100 7.99 3.19 6.99
CA ILE A 100 7.17 2.38 6.08
C ILE A 100 6.87 1.00 6.69
N GLU A 101 7.39 0.72 7.88
CA GLU A 101 7.21 -0.58 8.54
C GLU A 101 5.90 -0.61 9.32
N CYS A 102 5.10 -1.65 9.09
CA CYS A 102 3.81 -1.82 9.75
C CYS A 102 3.91 -1.70 11.26
N LYS A 103 4.87 -2.42 11.87
CA LYS A 103 5.05 -2.41 13.33
C LYS A 103 5.36 -1.02 13.89
N ASP A 104 6.11 -0.22 13.16
CA ASP A 104 6.43 1.14 13.60
C ASP A 104 5.22 2.06 13.48
N LEU A 105 4.45 1.88 12.39
CA LEU A 105 3.30 2.73 12.10
C LEU A 105 2.14 2.50 13.05
N ILE A 106 1.88 1.26 13.44
CA ILE A 106 0.75 0.93 14.32
C ILE A 106 1.17 0.71 15.78
N GLY A 107 2.46 0.51 16.03
CA GLY A 107 2.96 0.31 17.39
C GLY A 107 2.81 -1.11 17.93
N TYR A 108 2.53 -2.08 17.07
CA TYR A 108 2.37 -3.48 17.43
C TYR A 108 3.08 -4.37 16.41
N ASP A 109 3.78 -5.39 16.89
CA ASP A 109 4.38 -6.40 16.02
C ASP A 109 3.38 -7.53 15.77
N LEU A 110 2.79 -7.56 14.60
CA LEU A 110 1.73 -8.53 14.25
C LEU A 110 2.25 -9.97 14.12
N SER A 111 3.57 -10.16 14.07
CA SER A 111 4.16 -11.50 14.10
C SER A 111 4.06 -12.16 15.48
N ASN A 112 3.81 -11.38 16.51
CA ASN A 112 3.60 -11.84 17.88
C ASN A 112 2.10 -11.96 18.14
N SER A 113 1.62 -13.15 18.49
CA SER A 113 0.18 -13.39 18.67
C SER A 113 -0.46 -12.54 19.77
N GLY A 114 0.28 -12.28 20.85
CA GLY A 114 -0.19 -11.41 21.94
C GLY A 114 -0.33 -9.97 21.50
N GLU A 115 0.63 -9.46 20.74
CA GLU A 115 0.57 -8.12 20.21
C GLU A 115 -0.51 -7.97 19.14
N LEU A 116 -0.72 -8.99 18.31
CA LEU A 116 -1.82 -9.00 17.34
C LEU A 116 -3.17 -8.87 18.05
N ARG A 117 -3.35 -9.61 19.14
CA ARG A 117 -4.58 -9.53 19.94
C ARG A 117 -4.74 -8.13 20.53
N SER A 118 -3.67 -7.58 21.11
CA SER A 118 -3.68 -6.23 21.67
C SER A 118 -4.01 -5.18 20.62
N ALA A 119 -3.45 -5.34 19.41
CA ALA A 119 -3.74 -4.42 18.31
C ALA A 119 -5.23 -4.45 17.94
N ARG A 120 -5.83 -5.63 17.85
CA ARG A 120 -7.26 -5.78 17.56
C ARG A 120 -8.10 -5.12 18.64
N GLU A 121 -7.77 -5.36 19.90
CA GLU A 121 -8.52 -4.81 21.04
C GLU A 121 -8.39 -3.30 21.15
N SER A 122 -7.24 -2.73 20.75
CA SER A 122 -6.98 -1.30 20.82
C SER A 122 -7.76 -0.47 19.79
N GLY A 123 -8.24 -1.09 18.71
CA GLY A 123 -8.88 -0.38 17.61
C GLY A 123 -7.89 0.30 16.66
N VAL A 124 -6.60 -0.03 16.75
CA VAL A 124 -5.56 0.65 15.94
C VAL A 124 -5.78 0.49 14.43
N PHE A 125 -6.29 -0.65 14.01
CA PHE A 125 -6.56 -0.89 12.58
C PHE A 125 -7.61 0.05 12.02
N GLN A 126 -8.66 0.33 12.79
CA GLN A 126 -9.73 1.25 12.41
C GLN A 126 -9.31 2.71 12.56
N ASN A 127 -8.42 3.01 13.51
CA ASN A 127 -8.04 4.38 13.83
C ASN A 127 -6.88 4.90 12.98
N LYS A 128 -5.90 4.07 12.65
CA LYS A 128 -4.68 4.50 11.94
C LYS A 128 -4.60 4.04 10.48
N CYS A 129 -4.94 2.79 10.19
CA CYS A 129 -4.72 2.21 8.87
C CYS A 129 -5.46 2.93 7.73
N PRO A 130 -6.71 3.38 7.91
CA PRO A 130 -7.38 4.14 6.85
C PRO A 130 -6.61 5.39 6.43
N GLY A 131 -5.96 6.08 7.36
CA GLY A 131 -5.13 7.25 7.08
C GLY A 131 -3.91 6.92 6.24
N PHE A 132 -3.26 5.79 6.50
CA PHE A 132 -2.12 5.34 5.70
C PHE A 132 -2.53 5.04 4.26
N VAL A 133 -3.67 4.38 4.09
CA VAL A 133 -4.23 4.07 2.77
C VAL A 133 -4.59 5.35 2.02
N TYR A 134 -5.25 6.28 2.69
CA TYR A 134 -5.62 7.57 2.12
C TYR A 134 -4.38 8.35 1.65
N ASP A 135 -3.38 8.49 2.52
CA ASP A 135 -2.17 9.24 2.20
C ASP A 135 -1.34 8.57 1.09
N SER A 136 -1.30 7.23 1.08
CA SER A 136 -0.66 6.50 0.00
C SER A 136 -1.28 6.83 -1.36
N ALA A 137 -2.61 6.82 -1.43
CA ALA A 137 -3.32 7.15 -2.65
C ALA A 137 -3.07 8.61 -3.06
N ARG A 138 -3.06 9.53 -2.10
CA ARG A 138 -2.75 10.95 -2.36
C ARG A 138 -1.37 11.12 -2.96
N ILE A 139 -0.37 10.43 -2.41
CA ILE A 139 1.00 10.49 -2.94
C ILE A 139 1.04 9.94 -4.38
N LEU A 140 0.36 8.83 -4.63
CA LEU A 140 0.29 8.26 -5.99
C LEU A 140 -0.31 9.26 -6.99
N GLU A 141 -1.37 9.96 -6.61
CA GLU A 141 -1.97 10.99 -7.46
C GLU A 141 -0.97 12.10 -7.80
N ASP A 142 -0.15 12.50 -6.82
CA ASP A 142 0.78 13.60 -7.00
C ASP A 142 1.99 13.24 -7.86
N ILE A 143 2.52 12.02 -7.75
CA ILE A 143 3.81 11.69 -8.37
C ILE A 143 3.73 10.71 -9.54
N VAL A 144 2.66 9.95 -9.67
CA VAL A 144 2.57 8.85 -10.64
C VAL A 144 1.41 9.05 -11.60
N LEU A 145 0.28 9.40 -11.07
CA LEU A 145 -0.99 9.49 -11.78
C LEU A 145 -1.42 10.92 -12.00
#